data_ade2130409e1ccb8ca905ca4553c18d5
#
_entry.id   ade2130409e1ccb8ca905ca4553c18d5
#
_cell.length_a   1.000
_cell.length_b   1.000
_cell.length_c   1.000
_cell.angle_alpha   90.00
_cell.angle_beta   90.00
_cell.angle_gamma   90.00
#
_symmetry.space_group_name_H-M   'P 1'
#
loop_
_entity.id
_entity.type
_entity.pdbx_description
1 polymer ?
#
loop_
_entity_poly.entity_id
_entity_poly.type
_entity_poly.pdbx_seq_one_letter_code
_entity_poly.pdbx_strand_id
1 'polypeptide(L)'
;HMQAHILAHFIEDNCDVKTDFPFLGVNISGGHTQIVYCRNYFDMEIIGETLDDSIGEAFDKCGKMLGLNYPAGPKINKLANEGNENKFNFSKPKVDGLNFSFSGLKTNFKRFLEKNLKNDKFFIEKEINNLCASLQLTITEILFEKVMLAAKQKKILNIVFGGGVSANTKIRGIFKNENNLKLYFPKLEIGRAHV
;
A
#
# COMPACT_ATOMS: atom_id res chain seq x y z
N HIS A 1 -7.45 -13.16 -14.25
CA HIS A 1 -6.39 -13.16 -13.22
C HIS A 1 -6.72 -12.28 -12.01
N MET A 2 -7.23 -11.05 -12.23
CA MET A 2 -7.52 -10.10 -11.15
C MET A 2 -8.67 -10.54 -10.24
N GLN A 3 -9.75 -11.04 -10.80
CA GLN A 3 -10.86 -11.64 -10.05
C GLN A 3 -10.38 -12.76 -9.13
N ALA A 4 -9.43 -13.58 -9.61
CA ALA A 4 -8.86 -14.67 -8.82
C ALA A 4 -8.11 -14.17 -7.57
N HIS A 5 -7.36 -13.07 -7.64
CA HIS A 5 -6.64 -12.52 -6.49
C HIS A 5 -7.56 -11.93 -5.42
N ILE A 6 -8.67 -11.33 -5.83
CA ILE A 6 -9.68 -10.80 -4.89
C ILE A 6 -10.55 -11.93 -4.36
N LEU A 7 -10.92 -12.89 -5.23
CA LEU A 7 -11.78 -14.03 -4.88
C LEU A 7 -11.01 -15.18 -4.21
N ALA A 8 -9.69 -15.32 -4.40
CA ALA A 8 -8.88 -16.33 -3.74
C ALA A 8 -9.02 -16.28 -2.21
N HIS A 9 -9.20 -15.08 -1.65
CA HIS A 9 -9.48 -14.90 -0.22
C HIS A 9 -10.83 -15.45 0.21
N PHE A 10 -11.76 -15.70 -0.72
CA PHE A 10 -13.07 -16.31 -0.44
C PHE A 10 -13.07 -17.83 -0.60
N ILE A 11 -12.04 -18.41 -1.27
CA ILE A 11 -12.03 -19.81 -1.69
C ILE A 11 -11.08 -20.66 -0.81
N GLU A 12 -9.96 -20.12 -0.33
CA GLU A 12 -8.87 -20.90 0.25
C GLU A 12 -8.92 -21.08 1.77
N ASP A 13 -9.72 -20.35 2.47
CA ASP A 13 -9.82 -20.53 3.91
C ASP A 13 -11.24 -20.85 4.34
N ASN A 14 -11.36 -21.85 5.22
CA ASN A 14 -12.48 -22.07 6.13
C ASN A 14 -12.73 -20.83 7.03
N CYS A 15 -12.57 -19.64 6.49
CA CYS A 15 -12.92 -18.40 7.12
C CYS A 15 -14.40 -18.17 6.89
N ASP A 16 -15.18 -18.14 7.98
CA ASP A 16 -16.55 -17.65 8.05
C ASP A 16 -16.70 -16.17 7.62
N VAL A 17 -15.87 -15.70 6.70
CA VAL A 17 -15.94 -14.36 6.14
C VAL A 17 -16.95 -14.35 5.01
N LYS A 18 -18.21 -14.41 5.35
CA LYS A 18 -19.29 -13.96 4.45
C LYS A 18 -19.17 -12.45 4.33
N THR A 19 -18.33 -11.99 3.40
CA THR A 19 -18.35 -10.58 3.00
C THR A 19 -19.59 -10.39 2.17
N ASP A 20 -20.54 -9.64 2.70
CA ASP A 20 -21.75 -9.31 1.96
C ASP A 20 -21.40 -8.39 0.80
N PHE A 21 -21.93 -8.69 -0.38
CA PHE A 21 -21.88 -7.77 -1.51
C PHE A 21 -22.85 -6.60 -1.28
N PRO A 22 -22.54 -5.42 -1.82
CA PRO A 22 -21.32 -5.06 -2.53
C PRO A 22 -20.14 -4.73 -1.59
N PHE A 23 -18.90 -4.87 -2.09
CA PHE A 23 -17.70 -4.48 -1.36
C PHE A 23 -16.66 -3.83 -2.28
N LEU A 24 -15.65 -3.18 -1.68
CA LEU A 24 -14.46 -2.72 -2.39
C LEU A 24 -13.32 -3.72 -2.21
N GLY A 25 -12.81 -4.25 -3.32
CA GLY A 25 -11.55 -4.99 -3.36
C GLY A 25 -10.37 -4.04 -3.53
N VAL A 26 -9.38 -4.10 -2.65
CA VAL A 26 -8.13 -3.32 -2.73
C VAL A 26 -6.99 -4.30 -2.98
N ASN A 27 -6.55 -4.40 -4.25
CA ASN A 27 -5.46 -5.27 -4.65
C ASN A 27 -4.15 -4.49 -4.68
N ILE A 28 -3.24 -4.82 -3.75
CA ILE A 28 -1.95 -4.16 -3.56
C ILE A 28 -0.81 -5.18 -3.53
N SER A 29 -0.04 -5.20 -4.61
CA SER A 29 1.04 -6.17 -4.81
C SER A 29 2.30 -5.53 -5.39
N GLY A 30 3.30 -6.34 -5.71
CA GLY A 30 4.50 -5.90 -6.45
C GLY A 30 4.19 -5.31 -7.82
N GLY A 31 3.14 -5.78 -8.50
CA GLY A 31 2.81 -5.33 -9.86
C GLY A 31 1.49 -4.58 -9.99
N HIS A 32 0.64 -4.57 -8.96
CA HIS A 32 -0.71 -3.99 -9.06
C HIS A 32 -1.04 -3.09 -7.87
N THR A 33 -1.75 -2.00 -8.16
CA THR A 33 -2.43 -1.16 -7.17
C THR A 33 -3.76 -0.76 -7.75
N GLN A 34 -4.85 -1.38 -7.27
CA GLN A 34 -6.19 -1.25 -7.85
C GLN A 34 -7.26 -1.22 -6.79
N ILE A 35 -8.31 -0.43 -7.03
CA ILE A 35 -9.57 -0.45 -6.30
C ILE A 35 -10.62 -1.03 -7.24
N VAL A 36 -11.27 -2.09 -6.81
CA VAL A 36 -12.29 -2.81 -7.58
C VAL A 36 -13.62 -2.73 -6.85
N TYR A 37 -14.65 -2.28 -7.53
CA TYR A 37 -16.01 -2.34 -7.02
C TYR A 37 -16.65 -3.67 -7.39
N CYS A 38 -16.92 -4.49 -6.38
CA CYS A 38 -17.47 -5.82 -6.53
C CYS A 38 -18.96 -5.78 -6.17
N ARG A 39 -19.84 -5.83 -7.17
CA ARG A 39 -21.31 -5.86 -6.97
C ARG A 39 -21.80 -7.27 -6.66
N ASN A 40 -21.20 -8.25 -7.31
CA ASN A 40 -21.41 -9.68 -7.09
C ASN A 40 -20.20 -10.47 -7.64
N TYR A 41 -20.24 -11.80 -7.64
CA TYR A 41 -19.15 -12.66 -8.11
C TYR A 41 -18.77 -12.48 -9.59
N PHE A 42 -19.72 -12.01 -10.42
CA PHE A 42 -19.55 -11.88 -11.87
C PHE A 42 -19.50 -10.42 -12.34
N ASP A 43 -19.82 -9.47 -11.46
CA ASP A 43 -19.84 -8.04 -11.78
C ASP A 43 -18.85 -7.29 -10.91
N MET A 44 -17.67 -7.09 -11.49
CA MET A 44 -16.54 -6.39 -10.87
C MET A 44 -16.00 -5.34 -11.81
N GLU A 45 -15.81 -4.12 -11.30
CA GLU A 45 -15.36 -2.96 -12.05
C GLU A 45 -14.12 -2.36 -11.38
N ILE A 46 -13.02 -2.17 -12.12
CA ILE A 46 -11.89 -1.37 -11.66
C ILE A 46 -12.32 0.09 -11.67
N ILE A 47 -12.36 0.71 -10.50
CA ILE A 47 -12.75 2.11 -10.34
C ILE A 47 -11.57 3.04 -10.05
N GLY A 48 -10.41 2.48 -9.77
CA GLY A 48 -9.14 3.20 -9.58
C GLY A 48 -7.96 2.27 -9.73
N GLU A 49 -6.90 2.76 -10.37
CA GLU A 49 -5.65 2.00 -10.55
C GLU A 49 -4.45 2.93 -10.60
N THR A 50 -3.26 2.35 -10.47
CA THR A 50 -2.03 3.14 -10.63
C THR A 50 -1.80 3.50 -12.09
N LEU A 51 -1.40 4.75 -12.33
CA LEU A 51 -1.06 5.27 -13.66
C LEU A 51 0.42 5.05 -14.02
N ASP A 52 1.22 4.64 -13.04
CA ASP A 52 2.66 4.46 -13.19
C ASP A 52 3.16 3.29 -12.32
N ASP A 53 4.05 3.51 -11.37
CA ASP A 53 4.56 2.47 -10.49
C ASP A 53 3.43 1.93 -9.58
N SER A 54 3.44 0.63 -9.30
CA SER A 54 2.61 0.06 -8.24
C SER A 54 3.14 0.44 -6.86
N ILE A 55 2.32 0.24 -5.81
CA ILE A 55 2.74 0.48 -4.43
C ILE A 55 3.94 -0.39 -4.02
N GLY A 56 3.99 -1.66 -4.48
CA GLY A 56 5.12 -2.55 -4.23
C GLY A 56 6.37 -2.09 -4.95
N GLU A 57 6.26 -1.68 -6.23
CA GLU A 57 7.38 -1.09 -6.96
C GLU A 57 7.88 0.20 -6.32
N ALA A 58 7.00 1.04 -5.78
CA ALA A 58 7.39 2.25 -5.06
C ALA A 58 8.24 1.92 -3.84
N PHE A 59 7.84 0.92 -3.05
CA PHE A 59 8.66 0.42 -1.93
C PHE A 59 10.00 -0.12 -2.40
N ASP A 60 10.03 -0.95 -3.45
CA ASP A 60 11.26 -1.58 -3.93
C ASP A 60 12.23 -0.56 -4.55
N LYS A 61 11.73 0.37 -5.37
CA LYS A 61 12.54 1.41 -6.01
C LYS A 61 13.13 2.39 -4.98
N CYS A 62 12.33 2.81 -3.99
CA CYS A 62 12.83 3.66 -2.90
C CYS A 62 13.77 2.90 -1.96
N GLY A 63 13.46 1.64 -1.63
CA GLY A 63 14.32 0.78 -0.83
C GLY A 63 15.68 0.55 -1.46
N LYS A 64 15.74 0.37 -2.78
CA LYS A 64 17.02 0.28 -3.52
C LYS A 64 17.88 1.54 -3.34
N MET A 65 17.26 2.74 -3.29
CA MET A 65 18.00 3.99 -3.03
C MET A 65 18.55 4.06 -1.60
N LEU A 66 17.94 3.34 -0.66
CA LEU A 66 18.41 3.19 0.72
C LEU A 66 19.44 2.05 0.89
N GLY A 67 19.81 1.35 -0.19
CA GLY A 67 20.70 0.19 -0.13
C GLY A 67 20.04 -1.11 0.33
N LEU A 68 18.71 -1.16 0.38
CA LEU A 68 17.98 -2.37 0.77
C LEU A 68 17.84 -3.34 -0.41
N ASN A 69 18.06 -4.64 -0.14
CA ASN A 69 17.90 -5.69 -1.15
C ASN A 69 16.40 -5.97 -1.42
N TYR A 70 16.11 -6.42 -2.62
CA TYR A 70 14.78 -6.89 -3.03
C TYR A 70 14.36 -8.17 -2.27
N PRO A 71 13.08 -8.34 -1.89
CA PRO A 71 12.04 -7.32 -1.87
C PRO A 71 12.26 -6.32 -0.72
N ALA A 72 12.14 -5.02 -1.01
CA ALA A 72 12.43 -3.99 -0.02
C ALA A 72 11.23 -3.68 0.90
N GLY A 73 10.00 -3.89 0.44
CA GLY A 73 8.79 -3.59 1.21
C GLY A 73 8.79 -4.15 2.65
N PRO A 74 9.01 -5.46 2.86
CA PRO A 74 9.09 -6.05 4.20
C PRO A 74 10.22 -5.47 5.08
N LYS A 75 11.37 -5.11 4.46
CA LYS A 75 12.49 -4.51 5.17
C LYS A 75 12.21 -3.08 5.60
N ILE A 76 11.59 -2.29 4.71
CA ILE A 76 11.10 -0.94 5.03
C ILE A 76 10.10 -1.02 6.17
N ASN A 77 9.13 -1.94 6.11
CA ASN A 77 8.14 -2.12 7.18
C ASN A 77 8.80 -2.44 8.54
N LYS A 78 9.83 -3.28 8.55
CA LYS A 78 10.56 -3.62 9.77
C LYS A 78 11.32 -2.40 10.33
N LEU A 79 12.10 -1.70 9.51
CA LEU A 79 12.90 -0.55 9.92
C LEU A 79 12.01 0.63 10.34
N ALA A 80 10.88 0.83 9.67
CA ALA A 80 9.93 1.88 9.97
C ALA A 80 9.33 1.78 11.39
N ASN A 81 9.22 0.57 11.95
CA ASN A 81 8.71 0.38 13.32
C ASN A 81 9.60 1.01 14.40
N GLU A 82 10.88 1.25 14.08
CA GLU A 82 11.86 1.85 14.99
C GLU A 82 12.12 3.33 14.66
N GLY A 83 11.43 3.88 13.66
CA GLY A 83 11.61 5.23 13.15
C GLY A 83 10.51 6.20 13.55
N ASN A 84 10.83 7.49 13.45
CA ASN A 84 9.85 8.57 13.56
C ASN A 84 9.27 8.88 12.18
N GLU A 85 8.02 8.54 11.97
CA GLU A 85 7.30 8.72 10.70
C GLU A 85 7.06 10.19 10.32
N ASN A 86 7.10 11.09 11.29
CA ASN A 86 6.88 12.53 11.10
C ASN A 86 8.20 13.32 10.94
N LYS A 87 9.35 12.63 10.89
CA LYS A 87 10.65 13.33 10.81
C LYS A 87 10.89 13.97 9.45
N PHE A 88 10.47 13.30 8.38
CA PHE A 88 10.60 13.78 7.01
C PHE A 88 9.23 13.85 6.35
N ASN A 89 9.04 14.82 5.47
CA ASN A 89 7.81 14.99 4.71
C ASN A 89 8.08 14.84 3.21
N PHE A 90 7.43 13.87 2.59
CA PHE A 90 7.53 13.62 1.16
C PHE A 90 6.25 14.05 0.45
N SER A 91 6.42 14.64 -0.74
CA SER A 91 5.28 15.13 -1.52
C SER A 91 4.44 13.97 -2.05
N LYS A 92 3.13 14.06 -1.88
CA LYS A 92 2.17 13.15 -2.49
C LYS A 92 1.86 13.64 -3.92
N PRO A 93 1.97 12.77 -4.94
CA PRO A 93 1.54 13.12 -6.29
C PRO A 93 0.05 13.48 -6.32
N LYS A 94 -0.30 14.54 -7.04
CA LYS A 94 -1.69 14.91 -7.25
C LYS A 94 -2.22 14.18 -8.47
N VAL A 95 -3.21 13.33 -8.28
CA VAL A 95 -3.92 12.59 -9.32
C VAL A 95 -5.41 12.73 -9.09
N ASP A 96 -6.14 13.08 -10.12
CA ASP A 96 -7.60 13.24 -10.05
C ASP A 96 -8.32 11.90 -9.88
N GLY A 97 -9.49 11.95 -9.27
CA GLY A 97 -10.33 10.78 -9.07
C GLY A 97 -9.71 9.73 -8.15
N LEU A 98 -9.94 8.46 -8.50
CA LEU A 98 -9.57 7.30 -7.68
C LEU A 98 -8.24 6.66 -8.09
N ASN A 99 -7.58 7.18 -9.13
CA ASN A 99 -6.30 6.66 -9.60
C ASN A 99 -5.16 7.03 -8.67
N PHE A 100 -4.07 6.25 -8.75
CA PHE A 100 -2.84 6.43 -7.99
C PHE A 100 -1.69 6.87 -8.89
N SER A 101 -0.68 7.49 -8.29
CA SER A 101 0.65 7.68 -8.88
C SER A 101 1.69 7.61 -7.77
N PHE A 102 2.80 6.93 -8.03
CA PHE A 102 3.93 6.81 -7.09
C PHE A 102 5.27 7.27 -7.71
N SER A 103 5.35 7.47 -9.02
CA SER A 103 6.59 7.87 -9.69
C SER A 103 7.07 9.26 -9.25
N GLY A 104 6.14 10.18 -8.98
CA GLY A 104 6.46 11.49 -8.43
C GLY A 104 7.05 11.43 -7.02
N LEU A 105 6.54 10.56 -6.17
CA LEU A 105 7.09 10.29 -4.83
C LEU A 105 8.53 9.78 -4.93
N LYS A 106 8.77 8.79 -5.80
CA LYS A 106 10.12 8.23 -6.05
C LYS A 106 11.11 9.33 -6.44
N THR A 107 10.73 10.21 -7.34
CA THR A 107 11.58 11.32 -7.81
C THR A 107 11.85 12.33 -6.68
N ASN A 108 10.84 12.67 -5.89
CA ASN A 108 10.97 13.54 -4.73
C ASN A 108 11.91 12.93 -3.68
N PHE A 109 11.73 11.64 -3.37
CA PHE A 109 12.56 10.90 -2.42
C PHE A 109 14.03 10.86 -2.87
N LYS A 110 14.28 10.56 -4.16
CA LYS A 110 15.63 10.58 -4.73
C LYS A 110 16.33 11.94 -4.53
N ARG A 111 15.65 13.02 -4.93
CA ARG A 111 16.21 14.39 -4.79
C ARG A 111 16.48 14.75 -3.32
N PHE A 112 15.59 14.32 -2.42
CA PHE A 112 15.78 14.51 -0.98
C PHE A 112 17.06 13.81 -0.48
N LEU A 113 17.26 12.54 -0.86
CA LEU A 113 18.48 11.80 -0.48
C LEU A 113 19.74 12.45 -1.07
N GLU A 114 19.75 12.78 -2.36
CA GLU A 114 20.88 13.42 -3.03
C GLU A 114 21.30 14.75 -2.38
N LYS A 115 20.30 15.55 -1.98
CA LYS A 115 20.55 16.82 -1.27
C LYS A 115 21.22 16.60 0.09
N ASN A 116 20.76 15.64 0.88
CA ASN A 116 21.28 15.40 2.22
C ASN A 116 22.64 14.70 2.18
N LEU A 117 22.87 13.78 1.24
CA LEU A 117 24.15 13.08 1.05
C LEU A 117 25.30 14.03 0.64
N LYS A 118 25.00 15.19 0.03
CA LYS A 118 26.01 16.23 -0.23
C LYS A 118 26.59 16.82 1.06
N ASN A 119 25.78 16.89 2.11
CA ASN A 119 26.15 17.47 3.40
C ASN A 119 26.69 16.42 4.39
N ASP A 120 26.15 15.22 4.35
CA ASP A 120 26.54 14.10 5.22
C ASP A 120 26.51 12.77 4.44
N LYS A 121 27.68 12.24 4.17
CA LYS A 121 27.83 10.96 3.42
C LYS A 121 27.20 9.77 4.15
N PHE A 122 27.06 9.84 5.46
CA PHE A 122 26.45 8.80 6.31
C PHE A 122 24.98 9.07 6.62
N PHE A 123 24.35 10.03 5.94
CA PHE A 123 22.96 10.44 6.20
C PHE A 123 21.99 9.27 6.17
N ILE A 124 22.08 8.40 5.14
CA ILE A 124 21.18 7.24 5.02
C ILE A 124 21.36 6.29 6.20
N GLU A 125 22.59 5.95 6.57
CA GLU A 125 22.88 5.03 7.67
C GLU A 125 22.34 5.55 9.01
N LYS A 126 22.52 6.85 9.27
CA LYS A 126 22.04 7.50 10.50
C LYS A 126 20.53 7.60 10.58
N GLU A 127 19.87 7.75 9.44
CA GLU A 127 18.45 8.09 9.35
C GLU A 127 17.57 6.97 8.76
N ILE A 128 18.13 5.78 8.55
CA ILE A 128 17.46 4.71 7.82
C ILE A 128 16.06 4.39 8.37
N ASN A 129 15.91 4.29 9.68
CA ASN A 129 14.64 3.98 10.32
C ASN A 129 13.61 5.11 10.10
N ASN A 130 14.05 6.36 10.25
CA ASN A 130 13.19 7.54 10.04
C ASN A 130 12.83 7.73 8.58
N LEU A 131 13.76 7.47 7.65
CA LEU A 131 13.51 7.50 6.21
C LEU A 131 12.47 6.44 5.81
N CYS A 132 12.62 5.22 6.31
CA CYS A 132 11.67 4.14 6.08
C CYS A 132 10.30 4.46 6.67
N ALA A 133 10.23 5.01 7.88
CA ALA A 133 8.98 5.34 8.56
C ALA A 133 8.22 6.45 7.82
N SER A 134 8.90 7.55 7.45
CA SER A 134 8.28 8.67 6.75
C SER A 134 7.86 8.31 5.32
N LEU A 135 8.67 7.50 4.61
CA LEU A 135 8.31 6.98 3.29
C LEU A 135 7.07 6.09 3.36
N GLN A 136 7.07 5.14 4.30
CA GLN A 136 5.95 4.22 4.51
C GLN A 136 4.65 4.96 4.87
N LEU A 137 4.74 5.99 5.73
CA LEU A 137 3.60 6.84 6.05
C LEU A 137 3.04 7.48 4.78
N THR A 138 3.88 8.14 3.98
CA THR A 138 3.45 8.84 2.75
C THR A 138 2.77 7.88 1.76
N ILE A 139 3.35 6.69 1.53
CA ILE A 139 2.76 5.68 0.64
C ILE A 139 1.41 5.20 1.19
N THR A 140 1.34 4.96 2.49
CA THR A 140 0.11 4.49 3.15
C THR A 140 -1.00 5.54 3.09
N GLU A 141 -0.67 6.82 3.25
CA GLU A 141 -1.64 7.91 3.17
C GLU A 141 -2.19 8.09 1.74
N ILE A 142 -1.35 7.95 0.70
CA ILE A 142 -1.82 7.97 -0.70
C ILE A 142 -2.87 6.87 -0.92
N LEU A 143 -2.59 5.66 -0.43
CA LEU A 143 -3.53 4.53 -0.54
C LEU A 143 -4.82 4.82 0.24
N PHE A 144 -4.67 5.23 1.49
CA PHE A 144 -5.80 5.48 2.40
C PHE A 144 -6.76 6.53 1.85
N GLU A 145 -6.24 7.68 1.40
CA GLU A 145 -7.05 8.78 0.86
C GLU A 145 -7.93 8.32 -0.32
N LYS A 146 -7.36 7.51 -1.24
CA LYS A 146 -8.09 7.03 -2.43
C LYS A 146 -9.10 5.94 -2.09
N VAL A 147 -8.76 5.03 -1.20
CA VAL A 147 -9.69 3.98 -0.77
C VAL A 147 -10.87 4.59 0.01
N MET A 148 -10.62 5.55 0.90
CA MET A 148 -11.68 6.26 1.64
C MET A 148 -12.57 7.08 0.70
N LEU A 149 -11.98 7.72 -0.32
CA LEU A 149 -12.74 8.44 -1.33
C LEU A 149 -13.65 7.47 -2.12
N ALA A 150 -13.14 6.31 -2.51
CA ALA A 150 -13.92 5.28 -3.19
C ALA A 150 -15.07 4.75 -2.32
N ALA A 151 -14.78 4.45 -1.05
CA ALA A 151 -15.77 3.99 -0.07
C ALA A 151 -16.92 5.02 0.09
N LYS A 152 -16.58 6.30 0.18
CA LYS A 152 -17.54 7.40 0.27
C LYS A 152 -18.38 7.53 -1.01
N GLN A 153 -17.74 7.52 -2.18
CA GLN A 153 -18.43 7.68 -3.48
C GLN A 153 -19.39 6.52 -3.76
N LYS A 154 -19.01 5.28 -3.44
CA LYS A 154 -19.82 4.08 -3.65
C LYS A 154 -20.75 3.78 -2.47
N LYS A 155 -20.63 4.49 -1.35
CA LYS A 155 -21.36 4.24 -0.09
C LYS A 155 -21.15 2.82 0.43
N ILE A 156 -19.92 2.33 0.39
CA ILE A 156 -19.51 0.99 0.78
C ILE A 156 -18.71 1.06 2.08
N LEU A 157 -19.02 0.15 3.01
CA LEU A 157 -18.32 0.01 4.28
C LEU A 157 -17.45 -1.26 4.34
N ASN A 158 -17.69 -2.23 3.46
CA ASN A 158 -16.97 -3.49 3.38
C ASN A 158 -15.75 -3.33 2.46
N ILE A 159 -14.54 -3.52 2.98
CA ILE A 159 -13.29 -3.40 2.21
C ILE A 159 -12.47 -4.68 2.39
N VAL A 160 -12.14 -5.30 1.27
CA VAL A 160 -11.35 -6.54 1.19
C VAL A 160 -9.99 -6.22 0.61
N PHE A 161 -8.94 -6.48 1.36
CA PHE A 161 -7.56 -6.29 0.90
C PHE A 161 -6.97 -7.57 0.34
N GLY A 162 -6.25 -7.46 -0.78
CA GLY A 162 -5.52 -8.55 -1.42
C GLY A 162 -4.11 -8.15 -1.84
N GLY A 163 -3.28 -9.16 -2.16
CA GLY A 163 -1.90 -8.98 -2.57
C GLY A 163 -0.90 -8.84 -1.42
N GLY A 164 0.38 -9.12 -1.72
CA GLY A 164 1.43 -9.25 -0.70
C GLY A 164 1.70 -7.99 0.12
N VAL A 165 1.47 -6.79 -0.45
CA VAL A 165 1.67 -5.52 0.26
C VAL A 165 0.62 -5.31 1.36
N SER A 166 -0.52 -6.00 1.30
CA SER A 166 -1.55 -5.95 2.35
C SER A 166 -1.07 -6.51 3.70
N ALA A 167 0.08 -7.19 3.74
CA ALA A 167 0.74 -7.63 4.98
C ALA A 167 1.43 -6.48 5.74
N ASN A 168 1.61 -5.31 5.11
CA ASN A 168 2.27 -4.16 5.73
C ASN A 168 1.50 -3.67 6.96
N THR A 169 2.21 -3.56 8.09
CA THR A 169 1.60 -3.26 9.40
C THR A 169 1.04 -1.85 9.49
N LYS A 170 1.67 -0.88 8.81
CA LYS A 170 1.19 0.51 8.79
C LYS A 170 -0.09 0.65 8.00
N ILE A 171 -0.17 -0.02 6.83
CA ILE A 171 -1.40 -0.07 6.03
C ILE A 171 -2.54 -0.67 6.86
N ARG A 172 -2.32 -1.81 7.49
CA ARG A 172 -3.33 -2.42 8.36
C ARG A 172 -3.75 -1.49 9.50
N GLY A 173 -2.78 -0.81 10.12
CA GLY A 173 -3.01 0.07 11.26
C GLY A 173 -3.89 1.27 10.91
N ILE A 174 -3.60 1.98 9.81
CA ILE A 174 -4.35 3.19 9.45
C ILE A 174 -5.83 2.88 9.16
N PHE A 175 -6.11 1.76 8.47
CA PHE A 175 -7.49 1.37 8.18
C PHE A 175 -8.22 0.86 9.41
N LYS A 176 -7.55 0.14 10.32
CA LYS A 176 -8.17 -0.36 11.56
C LYS A 176 -8.65 0.75 12.50
N ASN A 177 -8.11 1.95 12.37
CA ASN A 177 -8.56 3.11 13.14
C ASN A 177 -9.92 3.67 12.67
N GLU A 178 -10.41 3.21 11.51
CA GLU A 178 -11.72 3.60 10.95
C GLU A 178 -12.84 2.69 11.49
N ASN A 179 -13.45 3.10 12.58
CA ASN A 179 -14.45 2.30 13.31
C ASN A 179 -15.71 1.93 12.51
N ASN A 180 -15.98 2.65 11.42
CA ASN A 180 -17.18 2.45 10.60
C ASN A 180 -16.97 1.45 9.45
N LEU A 181 -15.72 0.99 9.22
CA LEU A 181 -15.41 0.07 8.15
C LEU A 181 -15.35 -1.37 8.62
N LYS A 182 -15.86 -2.27 7.80
CA LYS A 182 -15.64 -3.71 7.93
C LYS A 182 -14.48 -4.10 7.04
N LEU A 183 -13.35 -4.46 7.66
CA LEU A 183 -12.08 -4.70 6.99
C LEU A 183 -11.72 -6.17 6.99
N TYR A 184 -11.34 -6.66 5.83
CA TYR A 184 -10.92 -8.04 5.62
C TYR A 184 -9.51 -8.04 5.03
N PHE A 185 -8.55 -8.51 5.81
CA PHE A 185 -7.15 -8.67 5.39
C PHE A 185 -6.80 -10.15 5.29
N PRO A 186 -5.91 -10.55 4.36
CA PRO A 186 -5.40 -11.92 4.32
C PRO A 186 -4.68 -12.27 5.62
N LYS A 187 -4.72 -13.55 5.98
CA LYS A 187 -3.89 -14.07 7.08
C LYS A 187 -2.41 -13.88 6.71
N LEU A 188 -1.58 -13.52 7.71
CA LEU A 188 -0.17 -13.21 7.47
C LEU A 188 0.66 -14.39 6.92
N GLU A 189 0.17 -15.63 7.07
CA GLU A 189 0.84 -16.85 6.60
C GLU A 189 0.73 -17.06 5.08
N ILE A 190 -0.32 -16.54 4.44
CA ILE A 190 -0.58 -16.74 2.99
C ILE A 190 0.28 -15.80 2.12
N GLY A 191 0.71 -14.65 2.64
CA GLY A 191 1.57 -13.70 1.92
C GLY A 191 3.01 -14.19 1.64
N ARG A 192 3.39 -15.40 2.08
CA ARG A 192 4.73 -15.97 1.87
C ARG A 192 4.82 -16.98 0.70
N ALA A 193 3.72 -17.32 0.08
CA ALA A 193 3.66 -18.49 -0.81
C ALA A 193 3.86 -18.21 -2.31
N HIS A 194 4.13 -16.98 -2.74
CA HIS A 194 4.43 -16.71 -4.15
C HIS A 194 5.64 -15.76 -4.27
N VAL A 195 6.81 -16.35 -4.12
CA VAL A 195 8.05 -15.89 -4.74
C VAL A 195 8.38 -16.83 -5.87
#